data_598aa2c0840335202c5207c6b6f8920d
#
_entry.id   598aa2c0840335202c5207c6b6f8920d
#
_cell.length_a   1.000
_cell.length_b   1.000
_cell.length_c   1.000
_cell.angle_alpha   90.00
_cell.angle_beta   90.00
_cell.angle_gamma   90.00
#
_symmetry.space_group_name_H-M   'P 1'
#
loop_
_entity.id
_entity.type
_entity.pdbx_description
1 polymer ?
#
loop_
_entity_poly.entity_id
_entity_poly.type
_entity_poly.pdbx_seq_one_letter_code
_entity_poly.pdbx_strand_id
1 'polypeptide(L)'
;MAQTLYNKIWQAHTVASINEQTDLLYIDRHLVHEVTSPQAFAGLREKNRKVRCPEKTIATMDHNVSTKSRSLDAASEVSKNQLMALDANCKEFGILLYDLNSVNQGIVHVIGPEQGITLPGTTIVCGDSHTSTHGAFGALAHGIGTSEVEHVLATQTLQQKKAKSLKIQINGVLRPTVTAKDLIMAVIGKLGTAGGTGYVAEFCGEGIEALSMEARMTLCNMSIEMGAKAGLIAPDKITYEYLKGRPFAPKGADFDAAVAYWETLKTDDGAHFDLEVELDAGSIQPQVTWGTNPEQVIGVDECIPDPDKETDLIKADAIRSALKYMGLKAGDKLSTAKVDTVFIGSCTNSRIEDLRAAAKIVEGKQVVAGVEALIVPGSGLVKQQAEDEGLADIFKAAGFEWREPGCSMCLAMNDDRLGAGKRCASTSNRNFEGRQGRGGRTHLVSPAMAAAAAIHGHFVDIRGEA
;
A
#
# COMPACT_ATOMS: atom_id res chain seq x y z
N MET A 1 13.57 -28.90 11.38
CA MET A 1 14.13 -28.27 10.17
C MET A 1 14.01 -26.77 10.35
N ALA A 2 15.00 -26.01 9.90
CA ALA A 2 14.93 -24.56 9.92
C ALA A 2 13.77 -24.06 9.05
N GLN A 3 13.02 -23.08 9.52
CA GLN A 3 11.79 -22.59 8.90
C GLN A 3 11.84 -21.08 8.61
N THR A 4 11.27 -20.67 7.49
CA THR A 4 11.03 -19.25 7.20
C THR A 4 9.86 -18.72 8.03
N LEU A 5 9.79 -17.41 8.25
CA LEU A 5 8.65 -16.73 8.85
C LEU A 5 7.34 -17.19 8.20
N TYR A 6 7.31 -17.22 6.85
CA TYR A 6 6.16 -17.70 6.08
C TYR A 6 5.74 -19.12 6.46
N ASN A 7 6.70 -20.05 6.55
CA ASN A 7 6.40 -21.44 6.89
C ASN A 7 5.87 -21.60 8.32
N LYS A 8 6.41 -20.83 9.28
CA LYS A 8 5.94 -20.85 10.68
C LYS A 8 4.47 -20.41 10.76
N ILE A 9 4.12 -19.28 10.10
CA ILE A 9 2.75 -18.79 10.10
C ILE A 9 1.82 -19.77 9.38
N TRP A 10 2.23 -20.27 8.21
CA TRP A 10 1.43 -21.22 7.45
C TRP A 10 1.08 -22.45 8.26
N GLN A 11 2.07 -23.09 8.89
CA GLN A 11 1.86 -24.29 9.70
C GLN A 11 0.96 -24.05 10.92
N ALA A 12 1.13 -22.92 11.58
CA ALA A 12 0.31 -22.56 12.74
C ALA A 12 -1.17 -22.36 12.39
N HIS A 13 -1.50 -22.05 11.12
CA HIS A 13 -2.85 -21.77 10.65
C HIS A 13 -3.44 -22.88 9.78
N THR A 14 -2.70 -23.94 9.48
CA THR A 14 -3.21 -25.07 8.71
C THR A 14 -4.24 -25.86 9.54
N VAL A 15 -5.50 -25.81 9.12
CA VAL A 15 -6.60 -26.57 9.73
C VAL A 15 -6.65 -27.98 9.18
N ALA A 16 -6.46 -28.12 7.86
CA ALA A 16 -6.44 -29.39 7.16
C ALA A 16 -5.68 -29.27 5.85
N SER A 17 -4.98 -30.32 5.44
CA SER A 17 -4.40 -30.43 4.10
C SER A 17 -5.41 -31.05 3.15
N ILE A 18 -5.68 -30.37 2.04
CA ILE A 18 -6.64 -30.82 1.01
C ILE A 18 -5.94 -31.70 -0.02
N ASN A 19 -4.72 -31.32 -0.39
CA ASN A 19 -3.82 -32.09 -1.24
C ASN A 19 -2.37 -31.64 -0.99
N GLU A 20 -1.41 -32.19 -1.73
CA GLU A 20 0.04 -31.91 -1.54
C GLU A 20 0.43 -30.42 -1.63
N GLN A 21 -0.38 -29.58 -2.29
CA GLN A 21 -0.05 -28.19 -2.55
C GLN A 21 -1.06 -27.21 -1.94
N THR A 22 -2.16 -27.70 -1.36
CA THR A 22 -3.29 -26.87 -0.97
C THR A 22 -3.75 -27.22 0.43
N ASP A 23 -3.78 -26.20 1.29
CA ASP A 23 -4.25 -26.32 2.67
C ASP A 23 -5.48 -25.45 2.90
N LEU A 24 -6.30 -25.82 3.88
CA LEU A 24 -7.34 -24.99 4.47
C LEU A 24 -6.71 -24.22 5.63
N LEU A 25 -6.62 -22.92 5.50
CA LEU A 25 -6.05 -22.04 6.53
C LEU A 25 -7.15 -21.40 7.37
N TYR A 26 -6.90 -21.30 8.67
CA TYR A 26 -7.66 -20.44 9.55
C TYR A 26 -7.30 -18.97 9.29
N ILE A 27 -8.29 -18.07 9.32
CA ILE A 27 -8.10 -16.62 9.11
C ILE A 27 -8.37 -15.88 10.42
N ASP A 28 -7.35 -15.19 10.96
CA ASP A 28 -7.46 -14.47 12.23
C ASP A 28 -8.21 -13.15 12.11
N ARG A 29 -8.04 -12.44 11.00
CA ARG A 29 -8.68 -11.14 10.75
C ARG A 29 -9.20 -11.05 9.33
N HIS A 30 -10.41 -10.55 9.21
CA HIS A 30 -11.01 -10.23 7.93
C HIS A 30 -11.33 -8.75 7.87
N LEU A 31 -10.66 -8.02 6.97
CA LEU A 31 -10.91 -6.61 6.73
C LEU A 31 -11.86 -6.48 5.54
N VAL A 32 -12.86 -5.60 5.67
CA VAL A 32 -13.94 -5.47 4.69
C VAL A 32 -14.15 -4.00 4.32
N HIS A 33 -14.44 -3.73 3.06
CA HIS A 33 -14.80 -2.41 2.57
C HIS A 33 -15.98 -2.50 1.58
N GLU A 34 -16.53 -1.36 1.17
CA GLU A 34 -17.78 -1.27 0.44
C GLU A 34 -17.75 -1.84 -0.99
N VAL A 35 -16.56 -1.97 -1.61
CA VAL A 35 -16.48 -2.33 -3.04
C VAL A 35 -16.66 -3.83 -3.28
N THR A 36 -16.00 -4.68 -2.48
CA THR A 36 -15.95 -6.14 -2.72
C THR A 36 -16.90 -6.95 -1.82
N SER A 37 -17.62 -6.29 -0.90
CA SER A 37 -18.43 -6.98 0.10
C SER A 37 -19.91 -7.15 -0.25
N PRO A 38 -20.58 -6.31 -1.06
CA PRO A 38 -22.03 -6.39 -1.24
C PRO A 38 -22.52 -7.77 -1.71
N GLN A 39 -21.85 -8.36 -2.73
CA GLN A 39 -22.22 -9.68 -3.25
C GLN A 39 -21.92 -10.80 -2.26
N ALA A 40 -20.84 -10.68 -1.47
CA ALA A 40 -20.51 -11.66 -0.44
C ALA A 40 -21.60 -11.74 0.63
N PHE A 41 -22.10 -10.61 1.12
CA PHE A 41 -23.22 -10.57 2.07
C PHE A 41 -24.55 -11.05 1.45
N ALA A 42 -24.81 -10.73 0.18
CA ALA A 42 -25.95 -11.26 -0.54
C ALA A 42 -25.93 -12.80 -0.60
N GLY A 43 -24.76 -13.39 -0.93
CA GLY A 43 -24.57 -14.84 -0.96
C GLY A 43 -24.78 -15.51 0.42
N LEU A 44 -24.40 -14.85 1.51
CA LEU A 44 -24.70 -15.34 2.87
C LEU A 44 -26.23 -15.40 3.12
N ARG A 45 -26.97 -14.35 2.74
CA ARG A 45 -28.44 -14.33 2.88
C ARG A 45 -29.12 -15.41 2.06
N GLU A 46 -28.76 -15.54 0.79
CA GLU A 46 -29.33 -16.58 -0.10
C GLU A 46 -29.15 -17.97 0.45
N LYS A 47 -28.01 -18.23 1.12
CA LYS A 47 -27.70 -19.54 1.72
C LYS A 47 -28.11 -19.64 3.18
N ASN A 48 -28.80 -18.63 3.71
CA ASN A 48 -29.23 -18.52 5.11
C ASN A 48 -28.06 -18.77 6.10
N ARG A 49 -26.90 -18.17 5.80
CA ARG A 49 -25.68 -18.26 6.61
C ARG A 49 -25.45 -16.99 7.40
N LYS A 50 -24.90 -17.15 8.60
CA LYS A 50 -24.43 -16.04 9.45
C LYS A 50 -22.94 -15.81 9.24
N VAL A 51 -22.46 -14.63 9.61
CA VAL A 51 -21.02 -14.41 9.78
C VAL A 51 -20.57 -15.21 10.99
N ARG A 52 -19.53 -16.01 10.82
CA ARG A 52 -19.07 -16.96 11.84
C ARG A 52 -18.43 -16.27 13.05
N CYS A 53 -17.56 -15.28 12.82
CA CYS A 53 -16.84 -14.55 13.86
C CYS A 53 -16.89 -13.04 13.56
N PRO A 54 -18.02 -12.36 13.84
CA PRO A 54 -18.17 -10.93 13.57
C PRO A 54 -17.09 -10.09 14.27
N GLU A 55 -16.65 -10.50 15.46
CA GLU A 55 -15.61 -9.83 16.27
C GLU A 55 -14.21 -9.90 15.65
N LYS A 56 -14.01 -10.75 14.65
CA LYS A 56 -12.74 -10.87 13.89
C LYS A 56 -12.81 -10.16 12.53
N THR A 57 -13.98 -9.60 12.20
CA THR A 57 -14.24 -8.87 10.97
C THR A 57 -14.39 -7.39 11.28
N ILE A 58 -13.64 -6.54 10.61
CA ILE A 58 -13.69 -5.09 10.76
C ILE A 58 -13.91 -4.45 9.40
N ALA A 59 -14.85 -3.53 9.33
CA ALA A 59 -15.20 -2.84 8.11
C ALA A 59 -14.87 -1.34 8.17
N THR A 60 -14.57 -0.74 7.01
CA THR A 60 -14.41 0.70 6.83
C THR A 60 -14.92 1.14 5.48
N MET A 61 -15.27 2.41 5.36
CA MET A 61 -15.64 3.08 4.11
C MET A 61 -14.43 3.85 3.61
N ASP A 62 -13.83 3.47 2.47
CA ASP A 62 -12.56 4.06 2.05
C ASP A 62 -12.40 4.31 0.54
N HIS A 63 -13.01 3.51 -0.34
CA HIS A 63 -12.81 3.57 -1.77
C HIS A 63 -13.75 4.57 -2.47
N ASN A 64 -15.02 4.57 -2.10
CA ASN A 64 -16.08 5.35 -2.75
C ASN A 64 -16.41 6.66 -2.02
N VAL A 65 -15.67 6.96 -0.98
CA VAL A 65 -15.90 8.17 -0.17
C VAL A 65 -15.38 9.42 -0.89
N SER A 66 -16.12 10.52 -0.78
CA SER A 66 -15.62 11.82 -1.22
C SER A 66 -14.54 12.31 -0.27
N THR A 67 -13.44 12.85 -0.82
CA THR A 67 -12.40 13.51 -0.03
C THR A 67 -12.65 15.01 0.17
N LYS A 68 -13.70 15.55 -0.47
CA LYS A 68 -14.13 16.95 -0.33
C LYS A 68 -15.12 17.14 0.81
N SER A 69 -15.88 16.09 1.14
CA SER A 69 -16.93 16.15 2.15
C SER A 69 -17.21 14.76 2.70
N ARG A 70 -17.53 14.67 3.99
CA ARG A 70 -17.98 13.42 4.64
C ARG A 70 -19.47 13.12 4.44
N SER A 71 -20.18 13.92 3.64
CA SER A 71 -21.59 13.68 3.34
C SER A 71 -21.74 12.59 2.28
N LEU A 72 -22.67 11.65 2.51
CA LEU A 72 -23.07 10.67 1.50
C LEU A 72 -23.60 11.33 0.21
N ASP A 73 -24.15 12.55 0.29
CA ASP A 73 -24.68 13.26 -0.86
C ASP A 73 -23.57 13.83 -1.78
N ALA A 74 -22.34 13.84 -1.30
CA ALA A 74 -21.17 14.18 -2.12
C ALA A 74 -20.69 13.01 -2.99
N ALA A 75 -21.16 11.78 -2.73
CA ALA A 75 -20.80 10.60 -3.51
C ALA A 75 -21.73 10.41 -4.71
N SER A 76 -21.23 9.76 -5.78
CA SER A 76 -22.08 9.33 -6.89
C SER A 76 -23.18 8.36 -6.39
N GLU A 77 -24.28 8.23 -7.12
CA GLU A 77 -25.37 7.33 -6.73
C GLU A 77 -24.89 5.87 -6.57
N VAL A 78 -24.02 5.40 -7.45
CA VAL A 78 -23.42 4.07 -7.36
C VAL A 78 -22.58 3.92 -6.09
N SER A 79 -21.73 4.89 -5.81
CA SER A 79 -20.89 4.93 -4.60
C SER A 79 -21.75 4.99 -3.33
N LYS A 80 -22.78 5.85 -3.32
CA LYS A 80 -23.73 5.99 -2.22
C LYS A 80 -24.42 4.65 -1.90
N ASN A 81 -24.90 3.93 -2.91
CA ASN A 81 -25.54 2.63 -2.74
C ASN A 81 -24.59 1.59 -2.14
N GLN A 82 -23.32 1.57 -2.53
CA GLN A 82 -22.31 0.66 -1.96
C GLN A 82 -22.00 1.00 -0.49
N LEU A 83 -21.85 2.28 -0.17
CA LEU A 83 -21.62 2.73 1.21
C LEU A 83 -22.80 2.39 2.11
N MET A 84 -24.04 2.64 1.66
CA MET A 84 -25.26 2.28 2.39
C MET A 84 -25.42 0.76 2.54
N ALA A 85 -25.06 -0.02 1.52
CA ALA A 85 -25.10 -1.47 1.61
C ALA A 85 -24.09 -2.00 2.64
N LEU A 86 -22.87 -1.44 2.73
CA LEU A 86 -21.90 -1.81 3.76
C LEU A 86 -22.45 -1.52 5.16
N ASP A 87 -23.01 -0.33 5.39
CA ASP A 87 -23.61 0.04 6.68
C ASP A 87 -24.72 -0.93 7.10
N ALA A 88 -25.66 -1.20 6.19
CA ALA A 88 -26.75 -2.14 6.42
C ALA A 88 -26.26 -3.56 6.72
N ASN A 89 -25.26 -4.04 5.96
CA ASN A 89 -24.65 -5.35 6.16
C ASN A 89 -23.96 -5.46 7.51
N CYS A 90 -23.16 -4.45 7.89
CA CYS A 90 -22.45 -4.46 9.17
C CYS A 90 -23.42 -4.45 10.36
N LYS A 91 -24.51 -3.69 10.28
CA LYS A 91 -25.58 -3.69 11.29
C LYS A 91 -26.27 -5.04 11.40
N GLU A 92 -26.65 -5.66 10.27
CA GLU A 92 -27.33 -6.95 10.23
C GLU A 92 -26.47 -8.08 10.80
N PHE A 93 -25.18 -8.11 10.44
CA PHE A 93 -24.29 -9.21 10.81
C PHE A 93 -23.44 -8.93 12.06
N GLY A 94 -23.64 -7.79 12.73
CA GLY A 94 -22.94 -7.43 13.98
C GLY A 94 -21.45 -7.15 13.80
N ILE A 95 -21.04 -6.61 12.65
CA ILE A 95 -19.65 -6.29 12.31
C ILE A 95 -19.35 -4.85 12.73
N LEU A 96 -18.17 -4.63 13.33
CA LEU A 96 -17.67 -3.28 13.63
C LEU A 96 -17.38 -2.53 12.31
N LEU A 97 -18.03 -1.36 12.16
CA LEU A 97 -17.84 -0.47 11.02
C LEU A 97 -17.28 0.88 11.48
N TYR A 98 -16.20 1.31 10.84
CA TYR A 98 -15.75 2.69 10.87
C TYR A 98 -16.36 3.43 9.66
N ASP A 99 -17.52 4.04 9.89
CA ASP A 99 -18.27 4.78 8.89
C ASP A 99 -17.70 6.21 8.67
N LEU A 100 -18.33 6.98 7.79
CA LEU A 100 -17.91 8.35 7.47
C LEU A 100 -17.90 9.31 8.68
N ASN A 101 -18.63 9.01 9.76
CA ASN A 101 -18.70 9.86 10.96
C ASN A 101 -17.67 9.45 12.02
N SER A 102 -17.04 8.30 11.86
CA SER A 102 -16.03 7.80 12.79
C SER A 102 -14.70 8.53 12.59
N VAL A 103 -14.07 8.97 13.67
CA VAL A 103 -12.69 9.47 13.64
C VAL A 103 -11.70 8.37 13.23
N ASN A 104 -12.04 7.10 13.46
CA ASN A 104 -11.24 5.95 13.07
C ASN A 104 -11.45 5.53 11.61
N GLN A 105 -12.34 6.22 10.84
CA GLN A 105 -12.51 5.95 9.43
C GLN A 105 -11.23 6.28 8.66
N GLY A 106 -10.91 5.46 7.67
CA GLY A 106 -9.76 5.63 6.80
C GLY A 106 -9.54 4.44 5.91
N ILE A 107 -8.46 4.49 5.15
CA ILE A 107 -8.05 3.43 4.25
C ILE A 107 -7.84 2.14 5.05
N VAL A 108 -8.44 1.05 4.60
CA VAL A 108 -8.47 -0.25 5.31
C VAL A 108 -7.06 -0.72 5.72
N HIS A 109 -6.04 -0.49 4.90
CA HIS A 109 -4.65 -0.88 5.18
C HIS A 109 -3.87 0.17 6.01
N VAL A 110 -4.50 1.27 6.38
CA VAL A 110 -3.99 2.24 7.36
C VAL A 110 -4.62 1.97 8.72
N ILE A 111 -5.94 1.82 8.78
CA ILE A 111 -6.65 1.62 10.06
C ILE A 111 -6.29 0.29 10.74
N GLY A 112 -6.06 -0.78 9.98
CA GLY A 112 -5.67 -2.09 10.54
C GLY A 112 -4.44 -2.01 11.44
N PRO A 113 -3.31 -1.52 10.95
CA PRO A 113 -2.12 -1.22 11.76
C PRO A 113 -2.37 -0.20 12.87
N GLU A 114 -3.01 0.92 12.54
CA GLU A 114 -3.21 2.04 13.44
C GLU A 114 -4.04 1.67 14.68
N GLN A 115 -5.03 0.80 14.51
CA GLN A 115 -5.84 0.28 15.61
C GLN A 115 -5.22 -0.92 16.34
N GLY A 116 -4.10 -1.48 15.85
CA GLY A 116 -3.52 -2.71 16.39
C GLY A 116 -4.32 -3.97 16.05
N ILE A 117 -5.13 -3.93 15.00
CA ILE A 117 -5.85 -5.10 14.46
C ILE A 117 -4.85 -6.04 13.78
N THR A 118 -3.83 -5.46 13.16
CA THR A 118 -2.70 -6.19 12.55
C THR A 118 -1.71 -6.60 13.62
N LEU A 119 -1.54 -7.89 13.83
CA LEU A 119 -0.61 -8.44 14.82
C LEU A 119 0.37 -9.43 14.17
N PRO A 120 1.61 -9.54 14.69
CA PRO A 120 2.58 -10.52 14.20
C PRO A 120 2.06 -11.96 14.31
N GLY A 121 2.42 -12.78 13.33
CA GLY A 121 2.10 -14.20 13.31
C GLY A 121 0.65 -14.53 12.97
N THR A 122 -0.18 -13.54 12.61
CA THR A 122 -1.60 -13.73 12.23
C THR A 122 -1.78 -13.87 10.73
N THR A 123 -2.94 -14.41 10.33
CA THR A 123 -3.41 -14.42 8.94
C THR A 123 -4.47 -13.32 8.75
N ILE A 124 -4.32 -12.50 7.70
CA ILE A 124 -5.20 -11.36 7.43
C ILE A 124 -5.63 -11.38 5.96
N VAL A 125 -6.92 -11.24 5.71
CA VAL A 125 -7.46 -11.15 4.36
C VAL A 125 -8.37 -9.94 4.19
N CYS A 126 -8.45 -9.43 2.96
CA CYS A 126 -9.34 -8.37 2.53
C CYS A 126 -9.63 -8.51 1.03
N GLY A 127 -10.73 -7.96 0.57
CA GLY A 127 -11.06 -7.89 -0.87
C GLY A 127 -10.21 -6.88 -1.67
N ASP A 128 -9.02 -6.54 -1.21
CA ASP A 128 -8.06 -5.61 -1.83
C ASP A 128 -6.67 -6.24 -1.87
N SER A 129 -5.98 -6.09 -3.01
CA SER A 129 -4.66 -6.67 -3.22
C SER A 129 -3.58 -6.09 -2.29
N HIS A 130 -3.70 -4.82 -1.86
CA HIS A 130 -2.73 -4.19 -0.97
C HIS A 130 -2.86 -4.61 0.50
N THR A 131 -3.65 -5.63 0.78
CA THR A 131 -3.66 -6.36 2.07
C THR A 131 -2.25 -6.84 2.45
N SER A 132 -1.36 -7.04 1.47
CA SER A 132 0.07 -7.29 1.70
C SER A 132 0.77 -6.29 2.63
N THR A 133 0.23 -5.07 2.76
CA THR A 133 0.73 -4.03 3.70
C THR A 133 0.91 -4.57 5.13
N HIS A 134 0.00 -5.41 5.58
CA HIS A 134 0.00 -5.95 6.94
C HIS A 134 1.17 -6.91 7.20
N GLY A 135 1.81 -7.42 6.15
CA GLY A 135 3.02 -8.23 6.25
C GLY A 135 4.24 -7.50 6.83
N ALA A 136 4.20 -6.17 6.88
CA ALA A 136 5.19 -5.34 7.58
C ALA A 136 5.30 -5.64 9.08
N PHE A 137 4.26 -6.23 9.65
CA PHE A 137 4.19 -6.67 11.05
C PHE A 137 4.52 -8.16 11.23
N GLY A 138 4.89 -8.86 10.17
CA GLY A 138 5.05 -10.32 10.22
C GLY A 138 3.71 -11.06 10.26
N ALA A 139 2.67 -10.51 9.64
CA ALA A 139 1.38 -11.18 9.41
C ALA A 139 1.33 -11.72 7.97
N LEU A 140 0.84 -12.95 7.79
CA LEU A 140 0.56 -13.48 6.46
C LEU A 140 -0.73 -12.86 5.92
N ALA A 141 -0.57 -11.83 5.10
CA ALA A 141 -1.67 -11.01 4.66
C ALA A 141 -1.73 -10.91 3.13
N HIS A 142 -2.91 -11.15 2.55
CA HIS A 142 -3.09 -11.08 1.10
C HIS A 142 -4.53 -10.78 0.69
N GLY A 143 -4.67 -10.24 -0.53
CA GLY A 143 -5.97 -9.98 -1.16
C GLY A 143 -6.70 -11.27 -1.54
N ILE A 144 -8.03 -11.21 -1.51
CA ILE A 144 -8.93 -12.30 -1.88
C ILE A 144 -10.07 -11.81 -2.79
N GLY A 145 -10.64 -12.72 -3.57
CA GLY A 145 -11.78 -12.41 -4.43
C GLY A 145 -13.11 -12.38 -3.67
N THR A 146 -14.16 -11.80 -4.26
CA THR A 146 -15.48 -11.64 -3.63
C THR A 146 -16.09 -12.94 -3.14
N SER A 147 -15.95 -14.05 -3.88
CA SER A 147 -16.42 -15.37 -3.46
C SER A 147 -15.65 -15.92 -2.26
N GLU A 148 -14.36 -15.61 -2.16
CA GLU A 148 -13.53 -15.95 -1.02
C GLU A 148 -13.90 -15.09 0.20
N VAL A 149 -14.27 -13.80 0.00
CA VAL A 149 -14.82 -12.94 1.07
C VAL A 149 -16.07 -13.60 1.68
N GLU A 150 -17.03 -14.06 0.86
CA GLU A 150 -18.20 -14.81 1.34
C GLU A 150 -17.79 -16.06 2.13
N HIS A 151 -16.83 -16.82 1.60
CA HIS A 151 -16.35 -18.04 2.24
C HIS A 151 -15.74 -17.76 3.63
N VAL A 152 -14.87 -16.77 3.74
CA VAL A 152 -14.24 -16.39 5.01
C VAL A 152 -15.25 -15.85 6.01
N LEU A 153 -16.22 -15.03 5.59
CA LEU A 153 -17.30 -14.58 6.45
C LEU A 153 -18.10 -15.76 7.03
N ALA A 154 -18.39 -16.79 6.21
CA ALA A 154 -19.18 -17.95 6.60
C ALA A 154 -18.40 -18.96 7.47
N THR A 155 -17.09 -19.10 7.30
CA THR A 155 -16.33 -20.22 7.84
C THR A 155 -15.12 -19.84 8.70
N GLN A 156 -14.62 -18.64 8.57
CA GLN A 156 -13.36 -18.14 9.13
C GLN A 156 -12.13 -18.94 8.61
N THR A 157 -12.27 -19.58 7.46
CA THR A 157 -11.20 -20.35 6.82
C THR A 157 -11.08 -19.99 5.35
N LEU A 158 -9.94 -20.33 4.75
CA LEU A 158 -9.68 -20.11 3.34
C LEU A 158 -8.82 -21.23 2.77
N GLN A 159 -9.25 -21.80 1.66
CA GLN A 159 -8.46 -22.76 0.91
C GLN A 159 -7.39 -22.02 0.11
N GLN A 160 -6.11 -22.33 0.32
CA GLN A 160 -5.01 -21.65 -0.35
C GLN A 160 -3.93 -22.64 -0.83
N LYS A 161 -3.44 -22.38 -2.04
CA LYS A 161 -2.23 -23.04 -2.54
C LYS A 161 -1.00 -22.43 -1.88
N LYS A 162 -0.12 -23.27 -1.35
CA LYS A 162 1.13 -22.83 -0.73
C LYS A 162 2.04 -22.18 -1.77
N ALA A 163 2.46 -20.95 -1.53
CA ALA A 163 3.40 -20.23 -2.38
C ALA A 163 4.84 -20.66 -2.09
N LYS A 164 5.74 -20.40 -3.02
CA LYS A 164 7.19 -20.46 -2.80
C LYS A 164 7.67 -19.29 -1.95
N SER A 165 8.85 -19.38 -1.39
CA SER A 165 9.48 -18.33 -0.58
C SER A 165 10.56 -17.59 -1.38
N LEU A 166 10.47 -16.24 -1.40
CA LEU A 166 11.44 -15.34 -2.00
C LEU A 166 12.08 -14.51 -0.90
N LYS A 167 13.41 -14.53 -0.79
CA LYS A 167 14.16 -13.66 0.10
C LYS A 167 14.65 -12.42 -0.68
N ILE A 168 14.39 -11.25 -0.13
CA ILE A 168 14.91 -9.97 -0.64
C ILE A 168 15.80 -9.36 0.44
N GLN A 169 17.10 -9.54 0.27
CA GLN A 169 18.13 -9.06 1.19
C GLN A 169 18.54 -7.64 0.81
N ILE A 170 18.37 -6.70 1.73
CA ILE A 170 18.79 -5.30 1.55
C ILE A 170 19.99 -5.03 2.46
N ASN A 171 21.15 -4.87 1.85
CA ASN A 171 22.40 -4.61 2.54
C ASN A 171 22.64 -3.11 2.69
N GLY A 172 23.30 -2.68 3.77
CA GLY A 172 23.58 -1.28 4.05
C GLY A 172 22.32 -0.46 4.42
N VAL A 173 22.45 0.86 4.43
CA VAL A 173 21.41 1.80 4.86
C VAL A 173 21.08 2.77 3.73
N LEU A 174 19.81 3.16 3.61
CA LEU A 174 19.36 4.16 2.65
C LEU A 174 20.04 5.51 2.90
N ARG A 175 20.43 6.17 1.82
CA ARG A 175 20.97 7.54 1.92
C ARG A 175 19.90 8.53 2.39
N PRO A 176 20.30 9.65 3.00
CA PRO A 176 19.36 10.73 3.27
C PRO A 176 18.56 11.08 2.00
N THR A 177 17.28 11.42 2.15
CA THR A 177 16.33 11.73 1.05
C THR A 177 15.87 10.55 0.19
N VAL A 178 16.46 9.36 0.32
CA VAL A 178 15.97 8.11 -0.29
C VAL A 178 15.03 7.40 0.68
N THR A 179 13.85 7.06 0.23
CA THR A 179 12.78 6.50 1.06
C THR A 179 12.51 5.02 0.77
N ALA A 180 11.69 4.38 1.60
CA ALA A 180 11.21 3.03 1.33
C ALA A 180 10.42 2.93 0.00
N LYS A 181 9.80 4.02 -0.45
CA LYS A 181 9.16 4.08 -1.77
C LYS A 181 10.18 3.92 -2.90
N ASP A 182 11.30 4.62 -2.80
CA ASP A 182 12.39 4.51 -3.77
C ASP A 182 12.98 3.09 -3.76
N LEU A 183 13.19 2.53 -2.57
CA LEU A 183 13.69 1.16 -2.40
C LEU A 183 12.78 0.14 -3.08
N ILE A 184 11.48 0.15 -2.79
CA ILE A 184 10.57 -0.84 -3.39
C ILE A 184 10.42 -0.65 -4.89
N MET A 185 10.44 0.58 -5.39
CA MET A 185 10.44 0.84 -6.83
C MET A 185 11.71 0.30 -7.50
N ALA A 186 12.88 0.45 -6.88
CA ALA A 186 14.12 -0.14 -7.38
C ALA A 186 14.08 -1.68 -7.38
N VAL A 187 13.48 -2.30 -6.34
CA VAL A 187 13.24 -3.75 -6.28
C VAL A 187 12.34 -4.20 -7.44
N ILE A 188 11.23 -3.50 -7.67
CA ILE A 188 10.29 -3.81 -8.76
C ILE A 188 10.97 -3.61 -10.12
N GLY A 189 11.73 -2.54 -10.30
CA GLY A 189 12.51 -2.30 -11.52
C GLY A 189 13.51 -3.42 -11.82
N LYS A 190 14.15 -4.00 -10.78
CA LYS A 190 15.09 -5.11 -10.91
C LYS A 190 14.42 -6.45 -11.22
N LEU A 191 13.30 -6.76 -10.55
CA LEU A 191 12.61 -8.05 -10.65
C LEU A 191 11.58 -8.10 -11.80
N GLY A 192 11.04 -6.95 -12.18
CA GLY A 192 9.89 -6.84 -13.07
C GLY A 192 8.56 -7.10 -12.37
N THR A 193 7.45 -6.77 -13.04
CA THR A 193 6.08 -6.91 -12.51
C THR A 193 5.63 -8.37 -12.32
N ALA A 194 6.34 -9.33 -12.88
CA ALA A 194 6.08 -10.77 -12.76
C ALA A 194 7.13 -11.52 -11.93
N GLY A 195 8.21 -10.87 -11.47
CA GLY A 195 9.34 -11.53 -10.82
C GLY A 195 9.01 -12.22 -9.50
N GLY A 196 7.99 -11.77 -8.79
CA GLY A 196 7.48 -12.36 -7.56
C GLY A 196 6.30 -13.32 -7.73
N THR A 197 5.87 -13.62 -8.97
CA THR A 197 4.68 -14.44 -9.23
C THR A 197 4.83 -15.84 -8.66
N GLY A 198 3.90 -16.23 -7.80
CA GLY A 198 3.90 -17.52 -7.11
C GLY A 198 4.74 -17.55 -5.82
N TYR A 199 5.29 -16.41 -5.40
CA TYR A 199 6.08 -16.28 -4.19
C TYR A 199 5.39 -15.44 -3.11
N VAL A 200 5.76 -15.71 -1.86
CA VAL A 200 5.68 -14.77 -0.74
C VAL A 200 7.08 -14.22 -0.54
N ALA A 201 7.21 -12.87 -0.57
CA ALA A 201 8.50 -12.20 -0.45
C ALA A 201 8.78 -11.81 1.00
N GLU A 202 9.92 -12.24 1.55
CA GLU A 202 10.42 -11.82 2.86
C GLU A 202 11.56 -10.81 2.67
N PHE A 203 11.35 -9.58 3.14
CA PHE A 203 12.36 -8.53 3.12
C PHE A 203 13.17 -8.59 4.42
N CYS A 204 14.49 -8.58 4.31
CA CYS A 204 15.40 -8.67 5.43
C CYS A 204 16.72 -7.91 5.18
N GLY A 205 17.57 -7.87 6.20
CA GLY A 205 18.88 -7.21 6.17
C GLY A 205 18.88 -5.84 6.85
N GLU A 206 20.09 -5.27 6.99
CA GLU A 206 20.33 -4.01 7.70
C GLU A 206 19.47 -2.86 7.20
N GLY A 207 19.27 -2.77 5.87
CA GLY A 207 18.45 -1.75 5.23
C GLY A 207 16.97 -1.85 5.59
N ILE A 208 16.49 -3.04 6.00
CA ILE A 208 15.11 -3.25 6.44
C ILE A 208 14.96 -3.03 7.95
N GLU A 209 15.92 -3.51 8.73
CA GLU A 209 15.93 -3.37 10.19
C GLU A 209 15.97 -1.91 10.63
N ALA A 210 16.63 -1.04 9.85
CA ALA A 210 16.71 0.41 10.11
C ALA A 210 15.42 1.19 9.78
N LEU A 211 14.42 0.58 9.11
CA LEU A 211 13.20 1.27 8.68
C LEU A 211 12.17 1.41 9.80
N SER A 212 11.45 2.53 9.79
CA SER A 212 10.23 2.72 10.58
C SER A 212 9.12 1.75 10.15
N MET A 213 8.06 1.61 10.95
CA MET A 213 6.91 0.78 10.56
C MET A 213 6.20 1.31 9.32
N GLU A 214 6.08 2.62 9.17
CA GLU A 214 5.50 3.27 7.99
C GLU A 214 6.28 2.94 6.73
N ALA A 215 7.59 2.98 6.79
CA ALA A 215 8.48 2.60 5.71
C ALA A 215 8.35 1.10 5.35
N ARG A 216 8.30 0.22 6.36
CA ARG A 216 8.07 -1.23 6.17
C ARG A 216 6.70 -1.51 5.53
N MET A 217 5.66 -0.78 5.94
CA MET A 217 4.33 -0.88 5.34
C MET A 217 4.36 -0.49 3.85
N THR A 218 5.13 0.53 3.46
CA THR A 218 5.32 0.90 2.05
C THR A 218 5.94 -0.22 1.23
N LEU A 219 6.98 -0.90 1.76
CA LEU A 219 7.60 -2.05 1.09
C LEU A 219 6.62 -3.19 0.88
N CYS A 220 5.96 -3.64 1.95
CA CYS A 220 5.00 -4.74 1.88
C CYS A 220 3.78 -4.39 1.03
N ASN A 221 3.30 -3.13 1.07
CA ASN A 221 2.21 -2.63 0.23
C ASN A 221 2.51 -2.87 -1.26
N MET A 222 3.68 -2.46 -1.71
CA MET A 222 4.03 -2.55 -3.13
C MET A 222 4.66 -3.89 -3.54
N SER A 223 4.82 -4.84 -2.65
CA SER A 223 5.32 -6.18 -2.99
C SER A 223 4.46 -6.89 -4.05
N ILE A 224 3.16 -6.61 -4.07
CA ILE A 224 2.25 -7.15 -5.08
C ILE A 224 2.48 -6.57 -6.47
N GLU A 225 3.12 -5.42 -6.60
CA GLU A 225 3.42 -4.81 -7.90
C GLU A 225 4.56 -5.52 -8.65
N MET A 226 5.33 -6.36 -7.96
CA MET A 226 6.24 -7.33 -8.59
C MET A 226 5.61 -8.72 -8.75
N GLY A 227 4.29 -8.85 -8.54
CA GLY A 227 3.54 -10.10 -8.69
C GLY A 227 3.57 -11.03 -7.47
N ALA A 228 4.22 -10.65 -6.36
CA ALA A 228 4.24 -11.45 -5.14
C ALA A 228 2.84 -11.58 -4.53
N LYS A 229 2.54 -12.74 -3.92
CA LYS A 229 1.27 -12.98 -3.23
C LYS A 229 1.15 -12.15 -1.96
N ALA A 230 2.25 -11.96 -1.25
CA ALA A 230 2.38 -11.16 -0.03
C ALA A 230 3.82 -10.71 0.15
N GLY A 231 4.03 -9.61 0.89
CA GLY A 231 5.32 -9.22 1.44
C GLY A 231 5.34 -9.49 2.93
N LEU A 232 6.48 -9.86 3.48
CA LEU A 232 6.68 -10.12 4.90
C LEU A 232 7.95 -9.43 5.40
N ILE A 233 7.89 -8.93 6.63
CA ILE A 233 9.06 -8.48 7.41
C ILE A 233 8.93 -9.11 8.79
N ALA A 234 10.00 -9.73 9.27
CA ALA A 234 10.01 -10.32 10.60
C ALA A 234 9.77 -9.23 11.68
N PRO A 235 8.87 -9.46 12.65
CA PRO A 235 8.61 -8.49 13.70
C PRO A 235 9.84 -8.33 14.61
N ASP A 236 10.07 -7.11 15.06
CA ASP A 236 11.17 -6.74 15.94
C ASP A 236 10.74 -5.65 16.94
N LYS A 237 11.70 -5.06 17.65
CA LYS A 237 11.43 -4.01 18.66
C LYS A 237 10.64 -2.84 18.09
N ILE A 238 10.91 -2.41 16.85
CA ILE A 238 10.19 -1.31 16.20
C ILE A 238 8.72 -1.69 16.03
N THR A 239 8.45 -2.95 15.63
CA THR A 239 7.09 -3.49 15.51
C THR A 239 6.38 -3.52 16.87
N TYR A 240 7.08 -3.96 17.93
CA TYR A 240 6.47 -4.06 19.27
C TYR A 240 6.17 -2.68 19.86
N GLU A 241 7.07 -1.73 19.70
CA GLU A 241 6.85 -0.33 20.13
C GLU A 241 5.68 0.32 19.40
N TYR A 242 5.55 0.10 18.10
CA TYR A 242 4.42 0.59 17.31
C TYR A 242 3.07 0.03 17.80
N LEU A 243 3.01 -1.25 18.16
CA LEU A 243 1.79 -1.91 18.60
C LEU A 243 1.41 -1.62 20.06
N LYS A 244 2.38 -1.26 20.89
CA LYS A 244 2.17 -1.03 22.33
C LYS A 244 1.12 0.05 22.58
N GLY A 245 0.07 -0.33 23.31
CA GLY A 245 -1.01 0.60 23.67
C GLY A 245 -2.09 0.80 22.62
N ARG A 246 -1.97 0.20 21.43
CA ARG A 246 -3.03 0.25 20.40
C ARG A 246 -4.32 -0.41 20.89
N PRO A 247 -5.51 0.05 20.45
CA PRO A 247 -6.80 -0.41 20.98
C PRO A 247 -7.00 -1.93 20.95
N PHE A 248 -6.65 -2.60 19.85
CA PHE A 248 -6.82 -4.04 19.65
C PHE A 248 -5.54 -4.86 19.92
N ALA A 249 -4.43 -4.22 20.26
CA ALA A 249 -3.23 -4.93 20.68
C ALA A 249 -3.41 -5.52 22.10
N PRO A 250 -2.74 -6.63 22.42
CA PRO A 250 -2.68 -7.16 23.79
C PRO A 250 -2.21 -6.09 24.77
N LYS A 251 -2.57 -6.24 26.05
CA LYS A 251 -2.25 -5.24 27.10
C LYS A 251 -1.60 -5.91 28.31
N GLY A 252 -0.71 -5.18 29.00
CA GLY A 252 -0.07 -5.64 30.21
C GLY A 252 0.67 -6.97 30.00
N ALA A 253 0.46 -7.94 30.88
CA ALA A 253 1.12 -9.25 30.81
C ALA A 253 0.82 -10.04 29.52
N ASP A 254 -0.36 -9.83 28.90
CA ASP A 254 -0.68 -10.47 27.62
C ASP A 254 0.15 -9.88 26.48
N PHE A 255 0.52 -8.60 26.57
CA PHE A 255 1.44 -7.99 25.61
C PHE A 255 2.84 -8.57 25.73
N ASP A 256 3.35 -8.76 26.94
CA ASP A 256 4.66 -9.33 27.18
C ASP A 256 4.72 -10.80 26.70
N ALA A 257 3.65 -11.57 26.93
CA ALA A 257 3.52 -12.93 26.42
C ALA A 257 3.45 -12.97 24.89
N ALA A 258 2.74 -11.99 24.28
CA ALA A 258 2.66 -11.86 22.82
C ALA A 258 4.04 -11.52 22.22
N VAL A 259 4.80 -10.61 22.82
CA VAL A 259 6.16 -10.27 22.38
C VAL A 259 7.06 -11.51 22.43
N ALA A 260 7.02 -12.28 23.53
CA ALA A 260 7.80 -13.51 23.64
C ALA A 260 7.47 -14.52 22.51
N TYR A 261 6.19 -14.61 22.10
CA TYR A 261 5.81 -15.42 20.94
C TYR A 261 6.29 -14.79 19.63
N TRP A 262 6.13 -13.49 19.44
CA TRP A 262 6.49 -12.79 18.21
C TRP A 262 8.00 -12.88 17.90
N GLU A 263 8.85 -12.91 18.93
CA GLU A 263 10.30 -13.12 18.79
C GLU A 263 10.63 -14.50 18.17
N THR A 264 9.78 -15.50 18.34
CA THR A 264 9.97 -16.84 17.76
C THR A 264 9.66 -16.90 16.25
N LEU A 265 9.01 -15.87 15.71
CA LEU A 265 8.55 -15.84 14.32
C LEU A 265 9.66 -15.57 13.31
N LYS A 266 10.76 -14.93 13.72
CA LYS A 266 11.91 -14.67 12.85
C LYS A 266 12.33 -15.94 12.11
N THR A 267 12.65 -15.80 10.83
CA THR A 267 13.20 -16.88 10.00
C THR A 267 14.43 -17.49 10.67
N ASP A 268 14.49 -18.81 10.77
CA ASP A 268 15.58 -19.54 11.40
C ASP A 268 16.85 -19.44 10.55
N ASP A 269 18.01 -19.48 11.22
CA ASP A 269 19.29 -19.55 10.52
C ASP A 269 19.36 -20.81 9.65
N GLY A 270 19.76 -20.65 8.40
CA GLY A 270 19.82 -21.73 7.42
C GLY A 270 18.45 -22.19 6.86
N ALA A 271 17.39 -21.43 7.08
CA ALA A 271 16.11 -21.69 6.42
C ALA A 271 16.25 -21.58 4.90
N HIS A 272 15.61 -22.48 4.17
CA HIS A 272 15.65 -22.53 2.71
C HIS A 272 14.66 -21.54 2.11
N PHE A 273 15.13 -20.75 1.12
CA PHE A 273 14.30 -19.95 0.21
C PHE A 273 14.41 -20.50 -1.21
N ASP A 274 13.30 -20.49 -1.94
CA ASP A 274 13.26 -20.95 -3.34
C ASP A 274 13.97 -19.97 -4.31
N LEU A 275 14.03 -18.70 -3.93
CA LEU A 275 14.73 -17.63 -4.67
C LEU A 275 15.28 -16.62 -3.69
N GLU A 276 16.50 -16.13 -3.95
CA GLU A 276 17.13 -15.07 -3.17
C GLU A 276 17.61 -13.95 -4.10
N VAL A 277 17.37 -12.70 -3.69
CA VAL A 277 17.75 -11.49 -4.39
C VAL A 277 18.39 -10.52 -3.41
N GLU A 278 19.50 -9.89 -3.81
CA GLU A 278 20.22 -8.92 -2.99
C GLU A 278 20.27 -7.55 -3.67
N LEU A 279 20.13 -6.49 -2.86
CA LEU A 279 20.35 -5.10 -3.26
C LEU A 279 21.18 -4.38 -2.20
N ASP A 280 21.96 -3.39 -2.67
CA ASP A 280 22.66 -2.44 -1.81
C ASP A 280 21.82 -1.17 -1.67
N ALA A 281 21.32 -0.89 -0.46
CA ALA A 281 20.55 0.31 -0.14
C ALA A 281 21.31 1.61 -0.46
N GLY A 282 22.63 1.59 -0.26
CA GLY A 282 23.50 2.74 -0.53
C GLY A 282 23.61 3.10 -2.01
N SER A 283 23.27 2.20 -2.92
CA SER A 283 23.29 2.46 -4.37
C SER A 283 22.01 3.07 -4.91
N ILE A 284 20.93 3.03 -4.12
CA ILE A 284 19.60 3.48 -4.57
C ILE A 284 19.53 5.01 -4.59
N GLN A 285 18.94 5.53 -5.63
CA GLN A 285 18.66 6.96 -5.84
C GLN A 285 17.16 7.22 -5.68
N PRO A 286 16.72 8.48 -5.52
CA PRO A 286 15.31 8.83 -5.67
C PRO A 286 14.76 8.32 -7.00
N GLN A 287 13.66 7.59 -6.96
CA GLN A 287 13.09 6.86 -8.09
C GLN A 287 11.86 7.55 -8.67
N VAL A 288 11.68 7.45 -9.97
CA VAL A 288 10.50 7.93 -10.67
C VAL A 288 10.11 6.98 -11.79
N THR A 289 8.82 6.61 -11.90
CA THR A 289 8.36 5.82 -13.05
C THR A 289 8.23 6.71 -14.29
N TRP A 290 8.72 6.23 -15.42
CA TRP A 290 8.64 6.93 -16.71
C TRP A 290 7.54 6.37 -17.63
N GLY A 291 7.04 5.18 -17.34
CA GLY A 291 6.09 4.47 -18.20
C GLY A 291 4.74 4.19 -17.55
N THR A 292 4.08 3.12 -18.00
CA THR A 292 2.70 2.76 -17.68
C THR A 292 2.57 1.57 -16.73
N ASN A 293 3.67 1.15 -16.11
CA ASN A 293 3.69 0.16 -15.05
C ASN A 293 4.83 0.45 -14.05
N PRO A 294 4.80 -0.12 -12.83
CA PRO A 294 5.80 0.18 -11.80
C PRO A 294 7.24 -0.32 -12.09
N GLU A 295 7.43 -1.29 -12.99
CA GLU A 295 8.79 -1.73 -13.38
C GLU A 295 9.49 -0.75 -14.32
N GLN A 296 8.72 0.11 -15.00
CA GLN A 296 9.24 1.17 -15.87
C GLN A 296 9.69 2.37 -15.02
N VAL A 297 10.74 2.19 -14.27
CA VAL A 297 11.29 3.11 -13.27
C VAL A 297 12.76 3.39 -13.53
N ILE A 298 13.21 4.60 -13.20
CA ILE A 298 14.60 5.07 -13.29
C ILE A 298 14.94 5.96 -12.09
N GLY A 299 16.24 6.14 -11.83
CA GLY A 299 16.72 7.21 -10.97
C GLY A 299 16.35 8.58 -11.54
N VAL A 300 16.09 9.54 -10.68
CA VAL A 300 15.58 10.88 -11.08
C VAL A 300 16.53 11.65 -12.01
N ASP A 301 17.83 11.37 -11.95
CA ASP A 301 18.88 11.98 -12.80
C ASP A 301 19.20 11.17 -14.06
N GLU A 302 18.60 9.99 -14.23
CA GLU A 302 18.77 9.13 -15.39
C GLU A 302 17.92 9.59 -16.58
N CYS A 303 18.28 9.08 -17.77
CA CYS A 303 17.55 9.31 -18.99
C CYS A 303 16.54 8.19 -19.25
N ILE A 304 15.40 8.54 -19.83
CA ILE A 304 14.38 7.60 -20.28
C ILE A 304 14.97 6.59 -21.26
N PRO A 305 14.75 5.29 -21.09
CA PRO A 305 15.31 4.24 -21.94
C PRO A 305 14.98 4.41 -23.42
N ASP A 306 15.94 4.04 -24.27
CA ASP A 306 15.82 4.10 -25.73
C ASP A 306 15.39 2.71 -26.24
N PRO A 307 14.18 2.55 -26.82
CA PRO A 307 13.70 1.28 -27.33
C PRO A 307 14.57 0.71 -28.46
N ASP A 308 15.34 1.54 -29.18
CA ASP A 308 16.21 1.07 -30.25
C ASP A 308 17.52 0.45 -29.74
N LYS A 309 17.81 0.60 -28.44
CA LYS A 309 18.92 -0.08 -27.75
C LYS A 309 18.48 -1.37 -27.02
N GLU A 310 17.18 -1.62 -26.94
CA GLU A 310 16.65 -2.85 -26.34
C GLU A 310 16.74 -4.01 -27.34
N THR A 311 17.32 -5.12 -26.89
CA THR A 311 17.52 -6.31 -27.72
C THR A 311 16.28 -7.23 -27.76
N ASP A 312 15.45 -7.18 -26.73
CA ASP A 312 14.18 -7.90 -26.69
C ASP A 312 13.10 -7.06 -27.41
N LEU A 313 12.62 -7.57 -28.53
CA LEU A 313 11.63 -6.90 -29.37
C LEU A 313 10.31 -6.63 -28.63
N ILE A 314 9.90 -7.54 -27.73
CA ILE A 314 8.68 -7.37 -26.95
C ILE A 314 8.85 -6.21 -25.96
N LYS A 315 9.99 -6.15 -25.28
CA LYS A 315 10.31 -5.04 -24.39
C LYS A 315 10.46 -3.72 -25.15
N ALA A 316 11.12 -3.74 -26.30
CA ALA A 316 11.26 -2.55 -27.15
C ALA A 316 9.89 -1.98 -27.56
N ASP A 317 8.94 -2.84 -27.95
CA ASP A 317 7.58 -2.42 -28.31
C ASP A 317 6.79 -1.92 -27.10
N ALA A 318 6.96 -2.55 -25.92
CA ALA A 318 6.39 -2.07 -24.67
C ALA A 318 6.91 -0.68 -24.29
N ILE A 319 8.23 -0.42 -24.45
CA ILE A 319 8.84 0.90 -24.25
C ILE A 319 8.22 1.93 -25.21
N ARG A 320 8.14 1.62 -26.51
CA ARG A 320 7.54 2.53 -27.52
C ARG A 320 6.10 2.88 -27.18
N SER A 321 5.31 1.88 -26.78
CA SER A 321 3.90 2.07 -26.39
C SER A 321 3.78 2.96 -25.16
N ALA A 322 4.57 2.71 -24.12
CA ALA A 322 4.59 3.50 -22.90
C ALA A 322 5.00 4.96 -23.17
N LEU A 323 6.08 5.19 -23.95
CA LEU A 323 6.52 6.54 -24.33
C LEU A 323 5.44 7.32 -25.09
N LYS A 324 4.77 6.65 -26.03
CA LYS A 324 3.64 7.23 -26.78
C LYS A 324 2.50 7.66 -25.85
N TYR A 325 2.07 6.79 -24.93
CA TYR A 325 1.01 7.09 -23.97
C TYR A 325 1.42 8.22 -23.02
N MET A 326 2.62 8.12 -22.45
CA MET A 326 3.14 9.10 -21.50
C MET A 326 3.53 10.44 -22.16
N GLY A 327 3.60 10.49 -23.51
CA GLY A 327 4.03 11.68 -24.24
C GLY A 327 5.45 12.09 -23.90
N LEU A 328 6.35 11.12 -23.83
CA LEU A 328 7.75 11.27 -23.52
C LEU A 328 8.60 10.82 -24.70
N LYS A 329 9.88 11.21 -24.70
CA LYS A 329 10.85 10.81 -25.74
C LYS A 329 12.00 10.03 -25.10
N ALA A 330 12.49 9.03 -25.81
CA ALA A 330 13.70 8.32 -25.45
C ALA A 330 14.89 9.27 -25.30
N GLY A 331 15.71 9.06 -24.27
CA GLY A 331 16.87 9.88 -23.95
C GLY A 331 16.59 11.19 -23.22
N ASP A 332 15.33 11.63 -23.11
CA ASP A 332 14.97 12.80 -22.31
C ASP A 332 15.13 12.49 -20.80
N LYS A 333 15.33 13.53 -20.00
CA LYS A 333 15.22 13.45 -18.53
C LYS A 333 13.81 13.80 -18.08
N LEU A 334 13.31 13.12 -17.05
CA LEU A 334 11.99 13.43 -16.49
C LEU A 334 11.90 14.83 -15.87
N SER A 335 13.03 15.43 -15.50
CA SER A 335 13.11 16.83 -15.08
C SER A 335 12.62 17.83 -16.14
N THR A 336 12.52 17.42 -17.41
CA THR A 336 11.93 18.25 -18.48
C THR A 336 10.43 18.08 -18.63
N ALA A 337 9.83 17.09 -17.97
CA ALA A 337 8.41 16.77 -18.08
C ALA A 337 7.59 17.61 -17.11
N LYS A 338 6.74 18.51 -17.67
CA LYS A 338 5.85 19.35 -16.86
C LYS A 338 4.85 18.49 -16.09
N VAL A 339 4.66 18.79 -14.79
CA VAL A 339 3.64 18.20 -13.91
C VAL A 339 2.43 19.15 -13.86
N ASP A 340 1.22 18.60 -14.00
CA ASP A 340 -0.04 19.33 -13.93
C ASP A 340 -0.79 19.10 -12.61
N THR A 341 -0.55 17.94 -11.97
CA THR A 341 -1.22 17.54 -10.73
C THR A 341 -0.23 16.83 -9.81
N VAL A 342 -0.35 17.06 -8.52
CA VAL A 342 0.38 16.33 -7.49
C VAL A 342 -0.61 15.67 -6.54
N PHE A 343 -0.42 14.38 -6.29
CA PHE A 343 -1.23 13.61 -5.36
C PHE A 343 -0.35 12.95 -4.30
N ILE A 344 -0.53 13.36 -3.05
CA ILE A 344 0.08 12.72 -1.88
C ILE A 344 -1.02 12.06 -1.07
N GLY A 345 -1.03 10.73 -1.04
CA GLY A 345 -2.12 9.94 -0.48
C GLY A 345 -1.94 8.45 -0.77
N SER A 346 -3.03 7.69 -0.76
CA SER A 346 -3.06 6.23 -0.98
C SER A 346 -2.62 5.42 0.24
N CYS A 347 -3.00 4.14 0.30
CA CYS A 347 -2.53 3.21 1.34
C CYS A 347 -1.00 3.04 1.37
N THR A 348 -0.31 3.46 0.33
CA THR A 348 1.15 3.39 0.23
C THR A 348 1.81 4.48 1.06
N ASN A 349 1.43 5.76 0.84
CA ASN A 349 2.10 6.92 1.43
C ASN A 349 1.10 8.01 1.83
N SER A 350 0.38 7.77 2.91
CA SER A 350 -0.58 8.71 3.49
C SER A 350 -0.55 8.73 5.02
N ARG A 351 0.53 8.18 5.60
CA ARG A 351 0.75 8.11 7.05
C ARG A 351 1.46 9.35 7.53
N ILE A 352 1.51 9.54 8.84
CA ILE A 352 2.03 10.77 9.43
C ILE A 352 3.49 11.07 9.03
N GLU A 353 4.35 10.04 8.90
CA GLU A 353 5.73 10.22 8.47
C GLU A 353 5.83 10.73 7.03
N ASP A 354 4.96 10.22 6.14
CA ASP A 354 4.87 10.66 4.74
C ASP A 354 4.50 12.14 4.65
N LEU A 355 3.52 12.56 5.46
CA LEU A 355 3.07 13.96 5.54
C LEU A 355 4.16 14.87 6.12
N ARG A 356 4.86 14.43 7.17
CA ARG A 356 6.00 15.18 7.74
C ARG A 356 7.12 15.35 6.72
N ALA A 357 7.45 14.29 5.96
CA ALA A 357 8.48 14.35 4.92
C ALA A 357 8.11 15.32 3.79
N ALA A 358 6.84 15.31 3.34
CA ALA A 358 6.35 16.23 2.33
C ALA A 358 6.28 17.68 2.85
N ALA A 359 5.84 17.89 4.10
CA ALA A 359 5.73 19.23 4.70
C ALA A 359 7.08 19.94 4.78
N LYS A 360 8.17 19.23 5.15
CA LYS A 360 9.53 19.80 5.18
C LYS A 360 9.97 20.38 3.83
N ILE A 361 9.52 19.79 2.73
CA ILE A 361 9.89 20.27 1.40
C ILE A 361 9.13 21.55 1.03
N VAL A 362 7.88 21.69 1.45
CA VAL A 362 6.99 22.77 1.01
C VAL A 362 6.91 23.95 2.01
N GLU A 363 7.43 23.77 3.21
CA GLU A 363 7.39 24.82 4.25
C GLU A 363 8.03 26.12 3.75
N GLY A 364 7.28 27.22 3.83
CA GLY A 364 7.71 28.54 3.33
C GLY A 364 7.76 28.71 1.82
N LYS A 365 7.37 27.69 1.05
CA LYS A 365 7.33 27.71 -0.42
C LYS A 365 5.88 27.73 -0.93
N GLN A 366 5.71 27.89 -2.25
CA GLN A 366 4.38 27.94 -2.90
C GLN A 366 4.30 26.95 -4.04
N VAL A 367 3.15 26.28 -4.19
CA VAL A 367 2.82 25.49 -5.36
C VAL A 367 2.84 26.37 -6.60
N VAL A 368 3.56 25.95 -7.62
CA VAL A 368 3.72 26.74 -8.85
C VAL A 368 2.38 26.90 -9.58
N ALA A 369 2.15 28.07 -10.16
CA ALA A 369 0.92 28.37 -10.87
C ALA A 369 0.61 27.33 -11.96
N GLY A 370 -0.63 26.80 -11.95
CA GLY A 370 -1.12 25.82 -12.90
C GLY A 370 -0.90 24.35 -12.48
N VAL A 371 -0.36 24.10 -11.29
CA VAL A 371 -0.33 22.78 -10.68
C VAL A 371 -1.45 22.66 -9.65
N GLU A 372 -2.23 21.59 -9.73
CA GLU A 372 -3.20 21.18 -8.71
C GLU A 372 -2.51 20.23 -7.74
N ALA A 373 -2.46 20.54 -6.45
CA ALA A 373 -1.78 19.72 -5.47
C ALA A 373 -2.73 19.29 -4.35
N LEU A 374 -2.84 17.97 -4.12
CA LEU A 374 -3.76 17.36 -3.16
C LEU A 374 -3.00 16.58 -2.10
N ILE A 375 -3.38 16.78 -0.84
CA ILE A 375 -2.98 15.96 0.32
C ILE A 375 -4.20 15.22 0.83
N VAL A 376 -4.12 13.88 0.86
CA VAL A 376 -5.19 13.01 1.37
C VAL A 376 -4.62 12.15 2.50
N PRO A 377 -4.90 12.48 3.77
CA PRO A 377 -4.50 11.67 4.92
C PRO A 377 -5.09 10.26 4.85
N GLY A 378 -4.36 9.26 5.37
CA GLY A 378 -4.78 7.87 5.28
C GLY A 378 -5.93 7.48 6.19
N SER A 379 -6.15 8.21 7.28
CA SER A 379 -7.24 8.00 8.24
C SER A 379 -7.62 9.30 8.93
N GLY A 380 -8.75 9.28 9.64
CA GLY A 380 -9.17 10.40 10.48
C GLY A 380 -8.19 10.68 11.61
N LEU A 381 -7.55 9.65 12.17
CA LEU A 381 -6.52 9.82 13.20
C LEU A 381 -5.23 10.42 12.63
N VAL A 382 -4.78 10.00 11.46
CA VAL A 382 -3.63 10.65 10.78
C VAL A 382 -3.96 12.11 10.46
N LYS A 383 -5.18 12.39 9.98
CA LYS A 383 -5.63 13.75 9.70
C LYS A 383 -5.57 14.62 10.96
N GLN A 384 -6.16 14.14 12.05
CA GLN A 384 -6.16 14.84 13.33
C GLN A 384 -4.74 15.09 13.83
N GLN A 385 -3.89 14.06 13.82
CA GLN A 385 -2.49 14.21 14.24
C GLN A 385 -1.73 15.23 13.38
N ALA A 386 -1.94 15.21 12.06
CA ALA A 386 -1.30 16.18 11.16
C ALA A 386 -1.80 17.61 11.40
N GLU A 387 -3.08 17.79 11.75
CA GLU A 387 -3.65 19.08 12.15
C GLU A 387 -3.08 19.56 13.50
N ASP A 388 -2.98 18.67 14.48
CA ASP A 388 -2.40 18.97 15.81
C ASP A 388 -0.90 19.33 15.71
N GLU A 389 -0.17 18.75 14.78
CA GLU A 389 1.24 19.06 14.50
C GLU A 389 1.43 20.31 13.61
N GLY A 390 0.35 20.94 13.13
CA GLY A 390 0.41 22.12 12.25
C GLY A 390 0.75 21.82 10.79
N LEU A 391 0.87 20.54 10.39
CA LEU A 391 1.22 20.15 9.00
C LEU A 391 0.14 20.59 8.01
N ALA A 392 -1.13 20.54 8.41
CA ALA A 392 -2.24 20.99 7.58
C ALA A 392 -2.11 22.48 7.20
N ASP A 393 -1.67 23.32 8.14
CA ASP A 393 -1.49 24.74 7.87
C ASP A 393 -0.29 25.01 6.95
N ILE A 394 0.80 24.25 7.10
CA ILE A 394 1.95 24.29 6.16
C ILE A 394 1.49 23.97 4.75
N PHE A 395 0.73 22.90 4.54
CA PHE A 395 0.23 22.50 3.23
C PHE A 395 -0.74 23.54 2.63
N LYS A 396 -1.70 24.01 3.42
CA LYS A 396 -2.65 25.05 2.98
C LYS A 396 -1.92 26.36 2.63
N ALA A 397 -0.96 26.77 3.45
CA ALA A 397 -0.14 27.94 3.19
C ALA A 397 0.68 27.81 1.91
N ALA A 398 1.17 26.60 1.61
CA ALA A 398 1.87 26.30 0.35
C ALA A 398 0.94 26.20 -0.87
N GLY A 399 -0.40 26.15 -0.69
CA GLY A 399 -1.37 26.07 -1.79
C GLY A 399 -1.84 24.66 -2.12
N PHE A 400 -1.64 23.69 -1.24
CA PHE A 400 -2.22 22.34 -1.37
C PHE A 400 -3.68 22.32 -0.90
N GLU A 401 -4.49 21.51 -1.54
CA GLU A 401 -5.82 21.17 -1.06
C GLU A 401 -5.72 20.09 0.03
N TRP A 402 -6.12 20.44 1.26
CA TRP A 402 -6.19 19.52 2.40
C TRP A 402 -7.53 18.79 2.39
N ARG A 403 -7.50 17.47 2.25
CA ARG A 403 -8.66 16.64 1.96
C ARG A 403 -9.09 15.77 3.14
N GLU A 404 -10.30 15.19 3.05
CA GLU A 404 -10.79 14.15 3.95
C GLU A 404 -10.17 12.78 3.61
N PRO A 405 -10.02 11.87 4.62
CA PRO A 405 -9.41 10.56 4.43
C PRO A 405 -10.16 9.66 3.45
N GLY A 406 -9.41 8.95 2.60
CA GLY A 406 -9.92 7.97 1.64
C GLY A 406 -8.90 7.59 0.59
N CYS A 407 -9.25 6.65 -0.29
CA CYS A 407 -8.36 6.19 -1.36
C CYS A 407 -8.15 7.22 -2.48
N SER A 408 -9.10 8.15 -2.69
CA SER A 408 -8.96 9.29 -3.61
C SER A 408 -8.51 8.88 -5.02
N MET A 409 -7.55 9.61 -5.58
CA MET A 409 -7.00 9.37 -6.92
C MET A 409 -6.29 8.02 -7.07
N CYS A 410 -6.00 7.28 -6.00
CA CYS A 410 -5.33 5.98 -6.13
C CYS A 410 -6.09 5.02 -7.07
N LEU A 411 -7.43 5.05 -7.01
CA LEU A 411 -8.32 4.23 -7.83
C LEU A 411 -9.26 5.07 -8.71
N ALA A 412 -9.39 6.36 -8.42
CA ALA A 412 -10.30 7.28 -9.10
C ALA A 412 -11.77 6.79 -9.15
N MET A 413 -12.24 6.14 -8.09
CA MET A 413 -13.63 5.70 -7.93
C MET A 413 -14.55 6.80 -7.40
N ASN A 414 -13.98 7.89 -6.89
CA ASN A 414 -14.65 9.10 -6.44
C ASN A 414 -14.45 10.26 -7.45
N ASP A 415 -14.69 11.49 -7.01
CA ASP A 415 -14.57 12.70 -7.85
C ASP A 415 -13.11 13.15 -8.08
N ASP A 416 -12.16 12.57 -7.35
CA ASP A 416 -10.75 12.90 -7.52
C ASP A 416 -10.19 12.11 -8.71
N ARG A 417 -10.12 12.76 -9.88
CA ARG A 417 -9.68 12.13 -11.13
C ARG A 417 -8.72 13.01 -11.89
N LEU A 418 -7.71 12.39 -12.46
CA LEU A 418 -6.77 13.04 -13.36
C LEU A 418 -7.41 13.24 -14.74
N GLY A 419 -7.37 14.47 -15.24
CA GLY A 419 -7.85 14.81 -16.57
C GLY A 419 -7.02 14.16 -17.69
N ALA A 420 -7.67 13.93 -18.86
CA ALA A 420 -6.98 13.36 -20.01
C ALA A 420 -5.80 14.23 -20.46
N GLY A 421 -4.66 13.61 -20.73
CA GLY A 421 -3.41 14.27 -21.09
C GLY A 421 -2.67 14.95 -19.94
N LYS A 422 -3.28 15.12 -18.77
CA LYS A 422 -2.65 15.67 -17.57
C LYS A 422 -1.61 14.68 -16.99
N ARG A 423 -0.53 15.23 -16.45
CA ARG A 423 0.57 14.49 -15.83
C ARG A 423 0.55 14.67 -14.32
N CYS A 424 0.58 13.54 -13.59
CA CYS A 424 0.54 13.53 -12.13
C CYS A 424 1.84 12.98 -11.53
N ALA A 425 2.44 13.71 -10.59
CA ALA A 425 3.40 13.15 -9.64
C ALA A 425 2.61 12.57 -8.46
N SER A 426 2.69 11.26 -8.25
CA SER A 426 1.79 10.53 -7.37
C SER A 426 2.51 9.61 -6.40
N THR A 427 2.07 9.60 -5.15
CA THR A 427 2.54 8.64 -4.14
C THR A 427 1.72 7.35 -4.11
N SER A 428 0.79 7.15 -5.05
CA SER A 428 0.05 5.89 -5.20
C SER A 428 0.98 4.72 -5.53
N ASN A 429 0.41 3.52 -5.64
CA ASN A 429 1.16 2.28 -5.87
C ASN A 429 1.13 1.80 -7.32
N ARG A 430 0.18 2.27 -8.13
CA ARG A 430 -0.04 1.85 -9.52
C ARG A 430 -0.17 3.04 -10.46
N ASN A 431 0.38 2.89 -11.67
CA ASN A 431 0.35 3.90 -12.72
C ASN A 431 -0.07 3.35 -14.08
N PHE A 432 -0.90 2.29 -14.11
CA PHE A 432 -1.45 1.75 -15.36
C PHE A 432 -2.23 2.83 -16.14
N GLU A 433 -2.33 2.64 -17.45
CA GLU A 433 -3.12 3.52 -18.31
C GLU A 433 -4.54 3.71 -17.77
N GLY A 434 -4.92 4.97 -17.54
CA GLY A 434 -6.23 5.34 -17.02
C GLY A 434 -6.46 5.09 -15.53
N ARG A 435 -5.48 4.63 -14.76
CA ARG A 435 -5.64 4.28 -13.34
C ARG A 435 -6.19 5.44 -12.48
N GLN A 436 -5.65 6.63 -12.66
CA GLN A 436 -6.09 7.84 -11.95
C GLN A 436 -7.13 8.67 -12.74
N GLY A 437 -7.52 8.19 -13.92
CA GLY A 437 -8.47 8.86 -14.83
C GLY A 437 -8.11 8.54 -16.28
N ARG A 438 -9.14 8.43 -17.14
CA ARG A 438 -8.95 8.05 -18.54
C ARG A 438 -8.02 9.02 -19.27
N GLY A 439 -6.93 8.49 -19.84
CA GLY A 439 -5.91 9.27 -20.56
C GLY A 439 -4.98 10.07 -19.64
N GLY A 440 -5.08 9.92 -18.33
CA GLY A 440 -4.15 10.49 -17.35
C GLY A 440 -2.78 9.82 -17.37
N ARG A 441 -1.73 10.57 -17.09
CA ARG A 441 -0.32 10.15 -17.12
C ARG A 441 0.25 10.20 -15.71
N THR A 442 0.39 9.05 -15.07
CA THR A 442 0.81 8.95 -13.67
C THR A 442 2.27 8.52 -13.57
N HIS A 443 3.04 9.25 -12.78
CA HIS A 443 4.39 8.90 -12.37
C HIS A 443 4.41 8.62 -10.87
N LEU A 444 4.90 7.45 -10.48
CA LEU A 444 5.07 7.10 -9.07
C LEU A 444 6.38 7.72 -8.55
N VAL A 445 6.27 8.36 -7.40
CA VAL A 445 7.38 9.02 -6.70
C VAL A 445 7.20 8.92 -5.18
N SER A 446 8.25 9.23 -4.42
CA SER A 446 8.17 9.38 -2.96
C SER A 446 7.39 10.64 -2.56
N PRO A 447 6.87 10.74 -1.31
CA PRO A 447 6.18 11.93 -0.81
C PRO A 447 6.98 13.22 -0.94
N ALA A 448 8.26 13.18 -0.62
CA ALA A 448 9.16 14.34 -0.74
C ALA A 448 9.35 14.76 -2.20
N MET A 449 9.52 13.81 -3.13
CA MET A 449 9.60 14.12 -4.57
C MET A 449 8.28 14.66 -5.13
N ALA A 450 7.13 14.13 -4.68
CA ALA A 450 5.83 14.66 -5.07
C ALA A 450 5.66 16.11 -4.59
N ALA A 451 6.02 16.39 -3.34
CA ALA A 451 6.02 17.73 -2.77
C ALA A 451 6.94 18.71 -3.53
N ALA A 452 8.16 18.28 -3.85
CA ALA A 452 9.08 19.07 -4.67
C ALA A 452 8.52 19.33 -6.08
N ALA A 453 7.89 18.33 -6.70
CA ALA A 453 7.25 18.50 -8.01
C ALA A 453 6.13 19.54 -8.00
N ALA A 454 5.41 19.70 -6.88
CA ALA A 454 4.40 20.76 -6.74
C ALA A 454 5.01 22.17 -6.75
N ILE A 455 6.18 22.33 -6.13
CA ILE A 455 6.87 23.61 -6.03
C ILE A 455 7.57 23.99 -7.35
N HIS A 456 8.15 23.00 -8.04
CA HIS A 456 8.94 23.25 -9.26
C HIS A 456 8.13 23.08 -10.55
N GLY A 457 6.99 22.41 -10.55
CA GLY A 457 6.18 22.11 -11.74
C GLY A 457 6.77 21.00 -12.64
N HIS A 458 7.81 20.31 -12.19
CA HIS A 458 8.49 19.21 -12.86
C HIS A 458 9.20 18.33 -11.82
N PHE A 459 9.68 17.15 -12.23
CA PHE A 459 10.44 16.28 -11.33
C PHE A 459 11.83 16.85 -11.07
N VAL A 460 12.27 16.82 -9.82
CA VAL A 460 13.59 17.32 -9.39
C VAL A 460 14.31 16.31 -8.52
N ASP A 461 15.61 16.37 -8.51
CA ASP A 461 16.46 15.61 -7.60
C ASP A 461 16.47 16.30 -6.23
N ILE A 462 15.86 15.68 -5.25
CA ILE A 462 15.72 16.24 -3.90
C ILE A 462 16.95 16.07 -3.02
N ARG A 463 18.01 15.40 -3.50
CA ARG A 463 19.27 15.21 -2.73
C ARG A 463 19.99 16.51 -2.41
N GLY A 464 19.69 17.58 -3.11
CA GLY A 464 20.23 18.92 -2.87
C GLY A 464 19.28 19.88 -2.15
N GLU A 465 18.05 19.45 -1.81
CA GLU A 465 17.01 20.31 -1.19
C GLU A 465 16.77 20.03 0.32
N ALA A 466 17.52 19.10 0.93
CA ALA A 466 17.38 18.68 2.32
C ALA A 466 18.27 19.50 3.27
#